data_3782199758bb36ba454e6a4cb0459cb0
#
_entry.id   3782199758bb36ba454e6a4cb0459cb0
#
_cell.length_a   1.000
_cell.length_b   1.000
_cell.length_c   1.000
_cell.angle_alpha   90.00
_cell.angle_beta   90.00
_cell.angle_gamma   90.00
#
_symmetry.space_group_name_H-M   'P 1'
#
loop_
_entity.id
_entity.type
_entity.pdbx_description
1 polymer ?
#
loop_
_entity_poly.entity_id
_entity_poly.type
_entity_poly.pdbx_seq_one_letter_code
_entity_poly.pdbx_strand_id
1 'polypeptide(L)'
;MKIGIIGAMEEEVTLLRDKIENRQTITIGGSEIYTGQLNGTEVALLKSGIGKVAAALGATLLLERCKPDVIVNTGSAGGLAPTLKVGDIVVSDEARYHDADVTAFGYEYGQLPGCPAGFKADDKLIAAAETCIAELNLNAVRGLIVSGDAFINGSVGLAKIRHNFPQAVAVEMEATAIAHVCHNFNVPFVVVRAISDVADQQSHISFDEFLTVAAKQSTVMVERLVQNLARG
;
A
#
# COMPACT_ATOMS: atom_id res chain seq x y z
N MET A 1 -4.76 18.82 -9.01
CA MET A 1 -4.29 17.44 -8.87
C MET A 1 -5.42 16.56 -8.34
N LYS A 2 -5.62 15.40 -8.94
CA LYS A 2 -6.54 14.37 -8.43
C LYS A 2 -5.72 13.22 -7.84
N ILE A 3 -6.01 12.84 -6.62
CA ILE A 3 -5.26 11.81 -5.89
C ILE A 3 -6.11 10.54 -5.78
N GLY A 4 -5.60 9.43 -6.29
CA GLY A 4 -6.17 8.11 -6.06
C GLY A 4 -5.60 7.51 -4.78
N ILE A 5 -6.48 6.96 -3.95
CA ILE A 5 -6.11 6.31 -2.69
C ILE A 5 -6.68 4.90 -2.73
N ILE A 6 -5.86 3.89 -2.42
CA ILE A 6 -6.28 2.49 -2.47
C ILE A 6 -6.05 1.82 -1.11
N GLY A 7 -7.13 1.27 -0.54
CA GLY A 7 -7.08 0.36 0.60
C GLY A 7 -7.83 -0.93 0.26
N ALA A 8 -7.50 -2.03 0.93
CA ALA A 8 -8.05 -3.34 0.61
C ALA A 8 -9.36 -3.64 1.32
N MET A 9 -9.49 -3.26 2.58
CA MET A 9 -10.56 -3.67 3.48
C MET A 9 -11.37 -2.47 4.00
N GLU A 10 -12.58 -2.75 4.44
CA GLU A 10 -13.47 -1.76 5.04
C GLU A 10 -12.79 -0.97 6.17
N GLU A 11 -12.13 -1.67 7.08
CA GLU A 11 -11.44 -1.07 8.22
C GLU A 11 -10.35 -0.08 7.80
N GLU A 12 -9.72 -0.33 6.64
CA GLU A 12 -8.63 0.51 6.12
C GLU A 12 -9.14 1.77 5.41
N VAL A 13 -10.38 1.78 4.93
CA VAL A 13 -10.92 2.89 4.12
C VAL A 13 -12.00 3.71 4.80
N THR A 14 -12.68 3.17 5.83
CA THR A 14 -13.85 3.80 6.46
C THR A 14 -13.58 5.22 6.93
N LEU A 15 -12.47 5.43 7.64
CA LEU A 15 -12.16 6.74 8.22
C LEU A 15 -11.91 7.81 7.15
N LEU A 16 -11.27 7.45 6.04
CA LEU A 16 -11.08 8.36 4.91
C LEU A 16 -12.39 8.60 4.16
N ARG A 17 -13.13 7.53 3.88
CA ARG A 17 -14.40 7.60 3.17
C ARG A 17 -15.38 8.56 3.85
N ASP A 18 -15.49 8.49 5.17
CA ASP A 18 -16.43 9.31 5.93
C ASP A 18 -16.08 10.80 5.90
N LYS A 19 -14.86 11.15 5.54
CA LYS A 19 -14.37 12.53 5.41
C LYS A 19 -14.49 13.10 3.99
N ILE A 20 -14.85 12.28 3.00
CA ILE A 20 -15.00 12.74 1.62
C ILE A 20 -16.30 13.52 1.48
N GLU A 21 -16.18 14.79 1.09
CA GLU A 21 -17.30 15.68 0.82
C GLU A 21 -17.80 15.50 -0.61
N ASN A 22 -19.11 15.71 -0.81
CA ASN A 22 -19.80 15.54 -2.11
C ASN A 22 -19.57 14.15 -2.70
N ARG A 23 -19.58 13.15 -1.84
CA ARG A 23 -19.20 11.78 -2.17
C ARG A 23 -20.18 11.11 -3.13
N GLN A 24 -19.64 10.51 -4.19
CA GLN A 24 -20.33 9.60 -5.08
C GLN A 24 -19.69 8.22 -5.00
N THR A 25 -20.47 7.17 -5.21
CA THR A 25 -19.99 5.78 -5.12
C THR A 25 -20.21 5.07 -6.44
N ILE A 26 -19.17 4.37 -6.91
CA ILE A 26 -19.21 3.47 -8.06
C ILE A 26 -18.89 2.07 -7.55
N THR A 27 -19.78 1.12 -7.81
CA THR A 27 -19.56 -0.30 -7.45
C THR A 27 -19.45 -1.10 -8.74
N ILE A 28 -18.29 -1.73 -8.96
CA ILE A 28 -18.01 -2.48 -10.17
C ILE A 28 -16.92 -3.53 -9.93
N GLY A 29 -17.13 -4.77 -10.43
CA GLY A 29 -16.12 -5.82 -10.39
C GLY A 29 -15.63 -6.18 -8.98
N GLY A 30 -16.51 -6.10 -7.98
CA GLY A 30 -16.13 -6.32 -6.58
C GLY A 30 -15.41 -5.16 -5.92
N SER A 31 -15.18 -4.05 -6.64
CA SER A 31 -14.53 -2.84 -6.15
C SER A 31 -15.56 -1.76 -5.82
N GLU A 32 -15.28 -0.95 -4.80
CA GLU A 32 -16.03 0.25 -4.48
C GLU A 32 -15.13 1.47 -4.62
N ILE A 33 -15.53 2.44 -5.42
CA ILE A 33 -14.79 3.68 -5.66
C ILE A 33 -15.64 4.85 -5.14
N TYR A 34 -15.05 5.66 -4.26
CA TYR A 34 -15.67 6.83 -3.67
C TYR A 34 -14.96 8.08 -4.18
N THR A 35 -15.69 8.94 -4.89
CA THR A 35 -15.13 10.18 -5.44
C THR A 35 -15.70 11.39 -4.70
N GLY A 36 -14.93 12.45 -4.63
CA GLY A 36 -15.33 13.71 -3.98
C GLY A 36 -14.11 14.53 -3.59
N GLN A 37 -14.24 15.33 -2.54
CA GLN A 37 -13.17 16.17 -2.04
C GLN A 37 -12.77 15.75 -0.62
N LEU A 38 -11.48 15.73 -0.36
CA LEU A 38 -10.89 15.54 0.97
C LEU A 38 -10.08 16.80 1.30
N ASN A 39 -10.56 17.58 2.27
CA ASN A 39 -9.96 18.87 2.62
C ASN A 39 -9.76 19.79 1.39
N GLY A 40 -10.75 19.84 0.50
CA GLY A 40 -10.73 20.66 -0.71
C GLY A 40 -9.95 20.06 -1.89
N THR A 41 -9.34 18.90 -1.75
CA THR A 41 -8.60 18.23 -2.81
C THR A 41 -9.46 17.12 -3.43
N GLU A 42 -9.48 17.06 -4.75
CA GLU A 42 -10.20 16.01 -5.48
C GLU A 42 -9.54 14.66 -5.27
N VAL A 43 -10.31 13.69 -4.76
CA VAL A 43 -9.83 12.33 -4.48
C VAL A 43 -10.74 11.28 -5.08
N ALA A 44 -10.15 10.11 -5.35
CA ALA A 44 -10.87 8.88 -5.66
C ALA A 44 -10.33 7.78 -4.74
N LEU A 45 -11.15 7.31 -3.82
CA LEU A 45 -10.79 6.29 -2.85
C LEU A 45 -11.34 4.94 -3.31
N LEU A 46 -10.48 3.95 -3.45
CA LEU A 46 -10.83 2.58 -3.83
C LEU A 46 -10.76 1.66 -2.62
N LYS A 47 -11.82 0.89 -2.41
CA LYS A 47 -11.79 -0.35 -1.61
C LYS A 47 -11.70 -1.52 -2.57
N SER A 48 -10.53 -2.14 -2.67
CA SER A 48 -10.25 -3.13 -3.70
C SER A 48 -10.65 -4.56 -3.33
N GLY A 49 -10.65 -4.91 -2.07
CA GLY A 49 -10.60 -6.30 -1.61
C GLY A 49 -9.16 -6.75 -1.41
N ILE A 50 -9.00 -7.95 -0.85
CA ILE A 50 -7.71 -8.51 -0.42
C ILE A 50 -7.07 -9.31 -1.56
N GLY A 51 -5.74 -9.23 -1.67
CA GLY A 51 -4.95 -10.04 -2.57
C GLY A 51 -4.61 -9.37 -3.90
N LYS A 52 -3.72 -10.00 -4.65
CA LYS A 52 -3.13 -9.43 -5.87
C LYS A 52 -4.17 -9.19 -6.98
N VAL A 53 -5.06 -10.14 -7.21
CA VAL A 53 -6.06 -10.05 -8.28
C VAL A 53 -7.07 -8.94 -7.98
N ALA A 54 -7.61 -8.91 -6.77
CA ALA A 54 -8.54 -7.86 -6.34
C ALA A 54 -7.89 -6.48 -6.43
N ALA A 55 -6.65 -6.35 -5.96
CA ALA A 55 -5.89 -5.10 -6.01
C ALA A 55 -5.65 -4.63 -7.45
N ALA A 56 -5.21 -5.52 -8.34
CA ALA A 56 -4.95 -5.19 -9.74
C ALA A 56 -6.23 -4.82 -10.49
N LEU A 57 -7.31 -5.58 -10.29
CA LEU A 57 -8.61 -5.30 -10.90
C LEU A 57 -9.11 -3.92 -10.46
N GLY A 58 -9.11 -3.66 -9.15
CA GLY A 58 -9.57 -2.38 -8.61
C GLY A 58 -8.71 -1.20 -9.07
N ALA A 59 -7.39 -1.33 -9.02
CA ALA A 59 -6.48 -0.28 -9.48
C ALA A 59 -6.70 0.05 -10.96
N THR A 60 -6.89 -0.95 -11.82
CA THR A 60 -7.18 -0.75 -13.23
C THR A 60 -8.48 0.03 -13.43
N LEU A 61 -9.53 -0.35 -12.72
CA LEU A 61 -10.82 0.36 -12.78
C LEU A 61 -10.70 1.80 -12.30
N LEU A 62 -9.95 2.02 -11.21
CA LEU A 62 -9.71 3.37 -10.68
C LEU A 62 -8.99 4.25 -11.69
N LEU A 63 -7.91 3.74 -12.29
CA LEU A 63 -7.13 4.49 -13.28
C LEU A 63 -7.94 4.79 -14.55
N GLU A 64 -8.72 3.83 -15.03
CA GLU A 64 -9.55 4.02 -16.23
C GLU A 64 -10.74 4.96 -16.00
N ARG A 65 -11.42 4.83 -14.86
CA ARG A 65 -12.64 5.58 -14.56
C ARG A 65 -12.40 6.98 -14.03
N CYS A 66 -11.40 7.15 -13.17
CA CYS A 66 -11.17 8.39 -12.44
C CYS A 66 -9.94 9.16 -12.92
N LYS A 67 -9.01 8.52 -13.58
CA LYS A 67 -7.78 9.13 -14.15
C LYS A 67 -7.02 9.99 -13.13
N PRO A 68 -6.68 9.44 -11.95
CA PRO A 68 -5.92 10.19 -10.96
C PRO A 68 -4.50 10.50 -11.47
N ASP A 69 -3.92 11.58 -10.96
CA ASP A 69 -2.55 11.98 -11.30
C ASP A 69 -1.50 11.16 -10.55
N VAL A 70 -1.83 10.72 -9.35
CA VAL A 70 -0.96 9.91 -8.49
C VAL A 70 -1.78 8.88 -7.73
N ILE A 71 -1.12 7.80 -7.28
CA ILE A 71 -1.73 6.75 -6.45
C ILE A 71 -1.00 6.65 -5.12
N VAL A 72 -1.76 6.64 -4.04
CA VAL A 72 -1.30 6.33 -2.69
C VAL A 72 -1.97 5.03 -2.24
N ASN A 73 -1.19 3.99 -2.00
CA ASN A 73 -1.71 2.77 -1.40
C ASN A 73 -1.55 2.84 0.12
N THR A 74 -2.65 2.68 0.82
CA THR A 74 -2.72 2.73 2.29
C THR A 74 -3.18 1.40 2.87
N GLY A 75 -3.08 1.23 4.16
CA GLY A 75 -3.58 0.07 4.90
C GLY A 75 -2.60 -0.42 5.94
N SER A 76 -2.75 -1.69 6.30
CA SER A 76 -1.92 -2.40 7.27
C SER A 76 -0.77 -3.15 6.59
N ALA A 77 0.25 -3.48 7.36
CA ALA A 77 1.37 -4.32 6.91
C ALA A 77 1.99 -5.09 8.08
N GLY A 78 2.60 -6.22 7.78
CA GLY A 78 3.46 -6.95 8.71
C GLY A 78 4.88 -6.38 8.68
N GLY A 79 5.41 -6.01 9.83
CA GLY A 79 6.76 -5.46 9.96
C GLY A 79 7.83 -6.54 9.87
N LEU A 80 8.85 -6.33 9.04
CA LEU A 80 10.02 -7.19 8.90
C LEU A 80 11.28 -6.53 9.45
N ALA A 81 11.40 -5.22 9.34
CA ALA A 81 12.53 -4.48 9.90
C ALA A 81 12.48 -4.53 11.44
N PRO A 82 13.62 -4.78 12.11
CA PRO A 82 13.64 -5.04 13.55
C PRO A 82 13.26 -3.83 14.42
N THR A 83 13.30 -2.62 13.88
CA THR A 83 12.94 -1.39 14.59
C THR A 83 11.44 -1.09 14.56
N LEU A 84 10.66 -1.82 13.77
CA LEU A 84 9.23 -1.54 13.59
C LEU A 84 8.40 -2.11 14.74
N LYS A 85 7.43 -1.31 15.17
CA LYS A 85 6.42 -1.65 16.16
C LYS A 85 5.03 -1.40 15.59
N VAL A 86 4.02 -2.01 16.20
CA VAL A 86 2.62 -1.75 15.86
C VAL A 86 2.34 -0.25 15.88
N GLY A 87 1.70 0.24 14.83
CA GLY A 87 1.40 1.67 14.63
C GLY A 87 2.47 2.46 13.90
N ASP A 88 3.69 1.94 13.76
CA ASP A 88 4.74 2.59 12.98
C ASP A 88 4.39 2.60 11.48
N ILE A 89 4.98 3.53 10.75
CA ILE A 89 4.72 3.72 9.32
C ILE A 89 5.84 3.07 8.49
N VAL A 90 5.45 2.46 7.37
CA VAL A 90 6.38 2.04 6.32
C VAL A 90 6.08 2.81 5.04
N VAL A 91 7.13 3.27 4.38
CA VAL A 91 7.07 3.95 3.08
C VAL A 91 7.85 3.13 2.07
N SER A 92 7.24 2.82 0.93
CA SER A 92 7.95 2.10 -0.13
C SER A 92 8.95 3.00 -0.85
N ASP A 93 10.15 2.51 -1.07
CA ASP A 93 10.97 2.96 -2.19
C ASP A 93 10.79 2.03 -3.39
N GLU A 94 10.46 0.76 -3.13
CA GLU A 94 10.28 -0.29 -4.14
C GLU A 94 9.28 -1.34 -3.65
N ALA A 95 8.54 -1.96 -4.57
CA ALA A 95 7.65 -3.08 -4.30
C ALA A 95 8.00 -4.28 -5.18
N ARG A 96 8.01 -5.48 -4.61
CA ARG A 96 8.30 -6.74 -5.31
C ARG A 96 7.34 -7.84 -4.87
N TYR A 97 7.10 -8.81 -5.76
CA TYR A 97 6.35 -10.02 -5.41
C TYR A 97 7.24 -10.99 -4.64
N HIS A 98 6.79 -11.45 -3.48
CA HIS A 98 7.51 -12.50 -2.75
C HIS A 98 7.09 -13.91 -3.16
N ASP A 99 6.04 -14.07 -3.96
CA ASP A 99 5.47 -15.35 -4.38
C ASP A 99 5.55 -15.62 -5.88
N ALA A 100 6.27 -14.81 -6.64
CA ALA A 100 6.51 -15.03 -8.06
C ALA A 100 7.90 -15.63 -8.28
N ASP A 101 7.99 -16.73 -9.04
CA ASP A 101 9.24 -17.40 -9.31
C ASP A 101 9.32 -17.84 -10.79
N VAL A 102 10.09 -17.10 -11.57
CA VAL A 102 10.41 -17.42 -12.96
C VAL A 102 11.92 -17.57 -13.12
N THR A 103 12.60 -17.92 -12.05
CA THR A 103 14.07 -18.10 -12.03
C THR A 103 14.56 -19.19 -12.98
N ALA A 104 13.72 -20.17 -13.29
CA ALA A 104 14.02 -21.18 -14.30
C ALA A 104 14.36 -20.60 -15.67
N PHE A 105 13.91 -19.39 -15.97
CA PHE A 105 14.17 -18.66 -17.22
C PHE A 105 15.15 -17.50 -17.06
N GLY A 106 15.88 -17.46 -15.96
CA GLY A 106 16.92 -16.45 -15.72
C GLY A 106 16.45 -15.14 -15.11
N TYR A 107 15.19 -15.04 -14.68
CA TYR A 107 14.68 -13.85 -13.99
C TYR A 107 15.09 -13.85 -12.52
N GLU A 108 15.11 -12.67 -11.91
CA GLU A 108 15.28 -12.58 -10.46
C GLU A 108 14.07 -13.17 -9.74
N TYR A 109 14.27 -13.68 -8.52
CA TYR A 109 13.14 -14.12 -7.70
C TYR A 109 12.18 -12.95 -7.43
N GLY A 110 10.91 -13.14 -7.70
CA GLY A 110 9.89 -12.10 -7.59
C GLY A 110 9.64 -11.30 -8.87
N GLN A 111 10.50 -11.45 -9.88
CA GLN A 111 10.33 -10.78 -11.17
C GLN A 111 9.44 -11.59 -12.10
N LEU A 112 8.47 -10.94 -12.73
CA LEU A 112 7.68 -11.52 -13.81
C LEU A 112 8.28 -11.13 -15.17
N PRO A 113 8.12 -11.99 -16.20
CA PRO A 113 8.56 -11.66 -17.56
C PRO A 113 7.94 -10.36 -18.06
N GLY A 114 8.74 -9.53 -18.71
CA GLY A 114 8.30 -8.23 -19.22
C GLY A 114 8.20 -7.12 -18.17
N CYS A 115 8.57 -7.41 -16.93
CA CYS A 115 8.56 -6.45 -15.83
C CYS A 115 9.97 -6.15 -15.32
N PRO A 116 10.19 -4.99 -14.69
CA PRO A 116 11.42 -4.77 -13.93
C PRO A 116 11.48 -5.75 -12.74
N ALA A 117 12.66 -5.93 -12.17
CA ALA A 117 12.84 -6.78 -10.99
C ALA A 117 12.02 -6.29 -9.78
N GLY A 118 11.85 -5.00 -9.66
CA GLY A 118 10.99 -4.35 -8.70
C GLY A 118 10.39 -3.07 -9.26
N PHE A 119 9.23 -2.66 -8.73
CA PHE A 119 8.53 -1.46 -9.14
C PHE A 119 8.90 -0.32 -8.20
N LYS A 120 9.59 0.71 -8.72
CA LYS A 120 10.08 1.84 -7.92
C LYS A 120 8.95 2.83 -7.67
N ALA A 121 8.82 3.26 -6.42
CA ALA A 121 7.93 4.35 -6.03
C ALA A 121 8.47 5.69 -6.55
N ASP A 122 7.59 6.66 -6.67
CA ASP A 122 7.94 8.00 -7.16
C ASP A 122 8.69 8.79 -6.09
N ASP A 123 9.84 9.37 -6.47
CA ASP A 123 10.71 10.09 -5.53
C ASP A 123 10.04 11.31 -4.89
N LYS A 124 9.19 12.02 -5.64
CA LYS A 124 8.47 13.19 -5.10
C LYS A 124 7.41 12.78 -4.09
N LEU A 125 6.71 11.66 -4.36
CA LEU A 125 5.73 11.11 -3.42
C LEU A 125 6.40 10.58 -2.16
N ILE A 126 7.55 9.93 -2.28
CA ILE A 126 8.36 9.48 -1.13
C ILE A 126 8.77 10.68 -0.28
N ALA A 127 9.32 11.73 -0.90
CA ALA A 127 9.74 12.94 -0.18
C ALA A 127 8.56 13.61 0.53
N ALA A 128 7.40 13.70 -0.11
CA ALA A 128 6.19 14.24 0.51
C ALA A 128 5.74 13.40 1.71
N ALA A 129 5.80 12.07 1.60
CA ALA A 129 5.49 11.16 2.70
C ALA A 129 6.46 11.34 3.88
N GLU A 130 7.75 11.45 3.61
CA GLU A 130 8.77 11.66 4.65
C GLU A 130 8.58 13.01 5.36
N THR A 131 8.19 14.06 4.64
CA THR A 131 7.82 15.35 5.24
C THR A 131 6.64 15.20 6.19
N CYS A 132 5.60 14.47 5.80
CA CYS A 132 4.43 14.20 6.66
C CYS A 132 4.82 13.46 7.94
N ILE A 133 5.69 12.46 7.81
CA ILE A 133 6.19 11.67 8.95
C ILE A 133 6.89 12.58 9.96
N ALA A 134 7.74 13.47 9.49
CA ALA A 134 8.44 14.44 10.33
C ALA A 134 7.46 15.42 11.01
N GLU A 135 6.52 15.98 10.25
CA GLU A 135 5.50 16.90 10.78
C GLU A 135 4.60 16.25 11.85
N LEU A 136 4.27 14.98 11.67
CA LEU A 136 3.42 14.21 12.59
C LEU A 136 4.22 13.56 13.72
N ASN A 137 5.54 13.68 13.70
CA ASN A 137 6.45 13.06 14.67
C ASN A 137 6.21 11.54 14.80
N LEU A 138 6.08 10.85 13.66
CA LEU A 138 5.87 9.42 13.60
C LEU A 138 7.18 8.67 13.47
N ASN A 139 7.22 7.43 14.00
CA ASN A 139 8.31 6.51 13.71
C ASN A 139 8.02 5.80 12.38
N ALA A 140 9.00 5.74 11.50
CA ALA A 140 8.84 5.16 10.17
C ALA A 140 10.12 4.54 9.64
N VAL A 141 9.95 3.56 8.75
CA VAL A 141 11.05 2.95 7.98
C VAL A 141 10.67 3.03 6.50
N ARG A 142 11.61 3.48 5.69
CA ARG A 142 11.52 3.45 4.24
C ARG A 142 12.30 2.25 3.69
N GLY A 143 11.74 1.56 2.71
CA GLY A 143 12.44 0.46 2.07
C GLY A 143 11.59 -0.38 1.14
N LEU A 144 12.04 -1.60 0.87
CA LEU A 144 11.35 -2.57 0.05
C LEU A 144 10.14 -3.15 0.79
N ILE A 145 8.98 -3.08 0.14
CA ILE A 145 7.76 -3.76 0.58
C ILE A 145 7.52 -4.94 -0.37
N VAL A 146 7.28 -6.13 0.19
CA VAL A 146 7.02 -7.34 -0.60
C VAL A 146 5.58 -7.80 -0.43
N SER A 147 4.98 -8.26 -1.53
CA SER A 147 3.56 -8.64 -1.60
C SER A 147 3.39 -10.04 -2.15
N GLY A 148 2.38 -10.75 -1.66
CA GLY A 148 1.94 -12.03 -2.21
C GLY A 148 0.57 -12.43 -1.68
N ASP A 149 0.00 -13.50 -2.25
CA ASP A 149 -1.31 -14.01 -1.86
C ASP A 149 -1.21 -15.00 -0.69
N ALA A 150 -0.55 -14.54 0.38
CA ALA A 150 -0.46 -15.28 1.62
C ALA A 150 -0.34 -14.31 2.80
N PHE A 151 -1.03 -14.62 3.89
CA PHE A 151 -0.80 -13.95 5.16
C PHE A 151 0.43 -14.56 5.81
N ILE A 152 1.51 -13.78 5.92
CA ILE A 152 2.80 -14.26 6.42
C ILE A 152 2.83 -14.23 7.94
N ASN A 153 3.21 -15.36 8.52
CA ASN A 153 3.51 -15.49 9.95
C ASN A 153 4.72 -16.41 10.14
N GLY A 154 5.19 -16.58 11.35
CA GLY A 154 6.39 -17.35 11.64
C GLY A 154 6.41 -18.78 11.11
N SER A 155 5.25 -19.39 10.88
CA SER A 155 5.10 -20.75 10.34
C SER A 155 4.77 -20.78 8.86
N VAL A 156 4.44 -19.64 8.24
CA VAL A 156 4.01 -19.52 6.83
C VAL A 156 4.86 -18.46 6.14
N GLY A 157 5.85 -18.91 5.37
CA GLY A 157 6.57 -18.11 4.39
C GLY A 157 7.63 -17.14 4.92
N LEU A 158 7.70 -16.86 6.22
CA LEU A 158 8.62 -15.85 6.76
C LEU A 158 10.08 -16.16 6.46
N ALA A 159 10.53 -17.40 6.67
CA ALA A 159 11.92 -17.79 6.42
C ALA A 159 12.29 -17.63 4.93
N LYS A 160 11.40 -17.99 4.03
CA LYS A 160 11.60 -17.85 2.59
C LYS A 160 11.70 -16.38 2.17
N ILE A 161 10.86 -15.51 2.74
CA ILE A 161 10.92 -14.07 2.48
C ILE A 161 12.24 -13.50 2.98
N ARG A 162 12.65 -13.81 4.19
CA ARG A 162 13.91 -13.32 4.76
C ARG A 162 15.14 -13.81 3.96
N HIS A 163 15.06 -15.03 3.41
CA HIS A 163 16.11 -15.58 2.57
C HIS A 163 16.19 -14.85 1.22
N ASN A 164 15.06 -14.67 0.55
CA ASN A 164 15.02 -14.09 -0.80
C ASN A 164 15.04 -12.55 -0.81
N PHE A 165 14.54 -11.93 0.24
CA PHE A 165 14.42 -10.47 0.36
C PHE A 165 14.91 -10.00 1.74
N PRO A 166 16.21 -10.18 2.05
CA PRO A 166 16.74 -9.81 3.38
C PRO A 166 16.61 -8.30 3.66
N GLN A 167 16.47 -7.47 2.64
CA GLN A 167 16.31 -6.02 2.74
C GLN A 167 14.84 -5.58 2.90
N ALA A 168 13.88 -6.48 2.80
CA ALA A 168 12.46 -6.11 2.90
C ALA A 168 12.12 -5.59 4.30
N VAL A 169 11.39 -4.48 4.36
CA VAL A 169 11.00 -3.82 5.62
C VAL A 169 9.60 -4.21 6.06
N ALA A 170 8.73 -4.59 5.13
CA ALA A 170 7.36 -4.97 5.42
C ALA A 170 6.81 -5.94 4.37
N VAL A 171 5.77 -6.66 4.75
CA VAL A 171 5.06 -7.63 3.91
C VAL A 171 3.55 -7.40 3.99
N GLU A 172 2.87 -7.54 2.88
CA GLU A 172 1.41 -7.40 2.78
C GLU A 172 0.91 -8.09 1.50
N MET A 173 -0.32 -7.83 1.06
CA MET A 173 -0.95 -8.67 0.04
C MET A 173 -1.39 -7.92 -1.23
N GLU A 174 -1.15 -6.61 -1.38
CA GLU A 174 -1.68 -5.81 -2.49
C GLU A 174 -0.68 -4.86 -3.17
N ALA A 175 0.26 -4.33 -2.42
CA ALA A 175 1.05 -3.17 -2.86
C ALA A 175 1.79 -3.39 -4.18
N THR A 176 2.40 -4.55 -4.38
CA THR A 176 3.14 -4.83 -5.61
C THR A 176 2.22 -4.96 -6.82
N ALA A 177 1.02 -5.54 -6.64
CA ALA A 177 0.02 -5.60 -7.71
C ALA A 177 -0.44 -4.20 -8.13
N ILE A 178 -0.66 -3.30 -7.15
CA ILE A 178 -0.99 -1.90 -7.42
C ILE A 178 0.16 -1.19 -8.14
N ALA A 179 1.39 -1.38 -7.65
CA ALA A 179 2.59 -0.82 -8.27
C ALA A 179 2.76 -1.28 -9.72
N HIS A 180 2.51 -2.57 -9.97
CA HIS A 180 2.56 -3.17 -11.31
C HIS A 180 1.55 -2.50 -12.27
N VAL A 181 0.32 -2.31 -11.83
CA VAL A 181 -0.71 -1.62 -12.63
C VAL A 181 -0.29 -0.16 -12.88
N CYS A 182 0.18 0.55 -11.86
CA CYS A 182 0.66 1.93 -12.00
C CYS A 182 1.83 2.02 -12.97
N HIS A 183 2.76 1.06 -12.94
CA HIS A 183 3.86 0.98 -13.89
C HIS A 183 3.36 0.88 -15.33
N ASN A 184 2.37 0.02 -15.60
CA ASN A 184 1.82 -0.18 -16.93
C ASN A 184 1.03 1.04 -17.44
N PHE A 185 0.41 1.80 -16.53
CA PHE A 185 -0.32 3.04 -16.85
C PHE A 185 0.54 4.30 -16.79
N ASN A 186 1.81 4.19 -16.42
CA ASN A 186 2.72 5.32 -16.22
C ASN A 186 2.17 6.36 -15.21
N VAL A 187 1.58 5.89 -14.13
CA VAL A 187 1.07 6.73 -13.04
C VAL A 187 1.99 6.59 -11.83
N PRO A 188 2.47 7.71 -11.26
CA PRO A 188 3.30 7.68 -10.05
C PRO A 188 2.57 7.08 -8.87
N PHE A 189 3.26 6.28 -8.06
CA PHE A 189 2.70 5.69 -6.86
C PHE A 189 3.65 5.78 -5.67
N VAL A 190 3.09 5.68 -4.49
CA VAL A 190 3.80 5.41 -3.23
C VAL A 190 2.93 4.52 -2.35
N VAL A 191 3.56 3.66 -1.58
CA VAL A 191 2.90 2.84 -0.54
C VAL A 191 3.23 3.44 0.81
N VAL A 192 2.18 3.74 1.59
CA VAL A 192 2.30 4.28 2.95
C VAL A 192 1.34 3.49 3.82
N ARG A 193 1.89 2.58 4.60
CA ARG A 193 1.10 1.66 5.43
C ARG A 193 1.52 1.76 6.90
N ALA A 194 0.66 1.31 7.80
CA ALA A 194 0.94 1.22 9.22
C ALA A 194 1.07 -0.24 9.65
N ILE A 195 1.97 -0.50 10.60
CA ILE A 195 2.24 -1.86 11.07
C ILE A 195 1.12 -2.34 12.01
N SER A 196 0.54 -3.47 11.67
CA SER A 196 -0.47 -4.17 12.48
C SER A 196 0.10 -5.37 13.22
N ASP A 197 1.21 -5.92 12.75
CA ASP A 197 1.88 -7.09 13.30
C ASP A 197 3.35 -7.11 12.85
N VAL A 198 4.16 -7.94 13.48
CA VAL A 198 5.59 -8.05 13.15
C VAL A 198 5.94 -9.35 12.42
N ALA A 199 4.98 -9.92 11.71
CA ALA A 199 5.12 -11.09 10.84
C ALA A 199 5.71 -12.34 11.56
N ASP A 200 5.54 -12.45 12.85
CA ASP A 200 5.97 -13.60 13.66
C ASP A 200 4.85 -14.66 13.76
N GLN A 201 5.05 -15.66 14.62
CA GLN A 201 4.07 -16.74 14.82
C GLN A 201 2.73 -16.29 15.41
N GLN A 202 2.68 -15.12 16.02
CA GLN A 202 1.47 -14.53 16.60
C GLN A 202 0.90 -13.41 15.74
N SER A 203 1.42 -13.23 14.54
CA SER A 203 1.05 -12.10 13.66
C SER A 203 -0.46 -12.03 13.36
N HIS A 204 -1.14 -13.18 13.21
CA HIS A 204 -2.59 -13.19 12.97
C HIS A 204 -3.39 -12.67 14.16
N ILE A 205 -2.96 -12.96 15.40
CA ILE A 205 -3.58 -12.44 16.62
C ILE A 205 -3.33 -10.95 16.73
N SER A 206 -2.09 -10.52 16.50
CA SER A 206 -1.70 -9.12 16.49
C SER A 206 -2.44 -8.34 15.43
N PHE A 207 -2.58 -8.90 14.22
CA PHE A 207 -3.35 -8.30 13.13
C PHE A 207 -4.80 -8.02 13.55
N ASP A 208 -5.50 -9.04 14.07
CA ASP A 208 -6.90 -8.89 14.51
C ASP A 208 -7.05 -7.86 15.63
N GLU A 209 -6.10 -7.86 16.59
CA GLU A 209 -6.13 -6.95 17.72
C GLU A 209 -5.81 -5.51 17.34
N PHE A 210 -4.83 -5.29 16.46
CA PHE A 210 -4.27 -3.97 16.17
C PHE A 210 -4.64 -3.39 14.80
N LEU A 211 -5.48 -4.07 14.03
CA LEU A 211 -5.91 -3.57 12.73
C LEU A 211 -6.52 -2.16 12.82
N THR A 212 -7.34 -1.91 13.84
CA THR A 212 -7.96 -0.59 14.05
C THR A 212 -6.91 0.49 14.33
N VAL A 213 -5.86 0.16 15.10
CA VAL A 213 -4.75 1.09 15.37
C VAL A 213 -4.00 1.39 14.07
N ALA A 214 -3.67 0.38 13.30
CA ALA A 214 -2.98 0.54 12.02
C ALA A 214 -3.81 1.36 11.03
N ALA A 215 -5.10 1.07 10.91
CA ALA A 215 -6.02 1.80 10.04
C ALA A 215 -6.11 3.29 10.42
N LYS A 216 -6.16 3.60 11.71
CA LYS A 216 -6.18 4.98 12.21
C LYS A 216 -4.88 5.71 11.89
N GLN A 217 -3.74 5.09 12.12
CA GLN A 217 -2.42 5.68 11.85
C GLN A 217 -2.21 5.92 10.35
N SER A 218 -2.54 4.95 9.52
CA SER A 218 -2.43 5.12 8.07
C SER A 218 -3.36 6.22 7.54
N THR A 219 -4.56 6.35 8.11
CA THR A 219 -5.52 7.41 7.75
C THR A 219 -4.96 8.80 8.06
N VAL A 220 -4.43 9.00 9.26
CA VAL A 220 -3.80 10.28 9.67
C VAL A 220 -2.68 10.64 8.70
N MET A 221 -1.85 9.67 8.38
CA MET A 221 -0.73 9.84 7.46
C MET A 221 -1.20 10.24 6.06
N VAL A 222 -2.20 9.53 5.52
CA VAL A 222 -2.72 9.78 4.16
C VAL A 222 -3.41 11.14 4.07
N GLU A 223 -4.19 11.54 5.08
CA GLU A 223 -4.79 12.87 5.09
C GLU A 223 -3.74 13.98 5.02
N ARG A 224 -2.67 13.86 5.81
CA ARG A 224 -1.58 14.83 5.78
C ARG A 224 -0.87 14.83 4.42
N LEU A 225 -0.67 13.65 3.84
CA LEU A 225 -0.04 13.51 2.53
C LEU A 225 -0.88 14.18 1.44
N VAL A 226 -2.20 13.99 1.45
CA VAL A 226 -3.13 14.64 0.51
C VAL A 226 -3.04 16.16 0.65
N GLN A 227 -3.02 16.69 1.87
CA GLN A 227 -2.86 18.13 2.12
C GLN A 227 -1.53 18.66 1.58
N ASN A 228 -0.43 17.95 1.81
CA ASN A 228 0.90 18.39 1.36
C ASN A 228 1.04 18.33 -0.16
N LEU A 229 0.50 17.28 -0.81
CA LEU A 229 0.51 17.17 -2.27
C LEU A 229 -0.31 18.26 -2.94
N ALA A 230 -1.41 18.70 -2.32
CA ALA A 230 -2.25 19.78 -2.84
C ALA A 230 -1.58 21.16 -2.79
N ARG A 231 -0.59 21.35 -1.91
CA ARG A 231 0.13 22.62 -1.76
C ARG A 231 1.35 22.74 -2.70
N GLY A 232 1.83 21.64 -3.22
CA GLY A 232 2.96 21.58 -4.15
C GLY A 232 2.53 21.60 -5.57
#